data_e8caa77d009b6b08c4b45f8a824dd8c6
#
_entry.id   e8caa77d009b6b08c4b45f8a824dd8c6
#
_cell.length_a   1.000
_cell.length_b   1.000
_cell.length_c   1.000
_cell.angle_alpha   90.00
_cell.angle_beta   90.00
_cell.angle_gamma   90.00
#
_symmetry.space_group_name_H-M   'P 1'
#
loop_
_entity.id
_entity.type
_entity.pdbx_description
1 polymer ?
#
loop_
_entity_poly.entity_id
_entity_poly.type
_entity_poly.pdbx_seq_one_letter_code
_entity_poly.pdbx_strand_id
1 'polypeptide(L)'
;MKSVQKGFTLIELMIVVAIIGILAAIAIPQYQNYVTKSQVTRVVGELGSLRTLVDLCLTDGKECVFNVPGSSLLGAAGEEGKMPTGGEKVNDLMQPTLDFTMATGAGTIKGKFGVGASGNLKDKTITWTRAADTAGGSWTCDAGSIDTKFAPSGCPAKSGS
;
A
#
# COMPACT_ATOMS: atom_id res chain seq x y z
N MET A 1 4.67 1.52 62.79
CA MET A 1 4.26 2.68 61.97
C MET A 1 3.14 2.23 61.06
N LYS A 2 1.92 2.78 61.19
CA LYS A 2 0.81 2.44 60.31
C LYS A 2 0.90 3.33 59.05
N SER A 3 1.15 2.78 57.89
CA SER A 3 1.08 3.49 56.62
C SER A 3 -0.38 3.79 56.31
N VAL A 4 -0.72 5.06 56.23
CA VAL A 4 -2.05 5.52 55.79
C VAL A 4 -2.11 5.35 54.29
N GLN A 5 -2.81 4.32 53.82
CA GLN A 5 -3.08 4.09 52.39
C GLN A 5 -4.13 5.11 51.94
N LYS A 6 -3.72 6.07 51.13
CA LYS A 6 -4.65 7.01 50.50
C LYS A 6 -5.40 6.29 49.39
N GLY A 7 -6.68 6.07 49.55
CA GLY A 7 -7.56 5.49 48.51
C GLY A 7 -7.97 6.55 47.50
N PHE A 8 -8.13 6.12 46.23
CA PHE A 8 -8.74 6.94 45.16
C PHE A 8 -10.22 7.16 45.44
N THR A 9 -10.71 8.37 45.21
CA THR A 9 -12.14 8.62 45.32
C THR A 9 -12.86 8.19 44.02
N LEU A 10 -14.11 7.73 44.16
CA LEU A 10 -14.91 7.30 43.01
C LEU A 10 -15.10 8.43 42.00
N ILE A 11 -15.23 9.68 42.47
CA ILE A 11 -15.42 10.85 41.62
C ILE A 11 -14.15 11.19 40.79
N GLU A 12 -12.96 11.04 41.38
CA GLU A 12 -11.70 11.23 40.65
C GLU A 12 -11.57 10.24 39.50
N LEU A 13 -11.93 8.97 39.73
CA LEU A 13 -11.92 7.97 38.69
C LEU A 13 -12.93 8.28 37.56
N MET A 14 -14.14 8.71 37.93
CA MET A 14 -15.20 9.07 36.95
C MET A 14 -14.78 10.22 36.05
N ILE A 15 -14.17 11.28 36.59
CA ILE A 15 -13.71 12.43 35.82
C ILE A 15 -12.60 12.01 34.84
N VAL A 16 -11.64 11.22 35.28
CA VAL A 16 -10.53 10.75 34.46
C VAL A 16 -11.03 9.92 33.27
N VAL A 17 -11.93 8.95 33.53
CA VAL A 17 -12.49 8.11 32.45
C VAL A 17 -13.31 8.95 31.46
N ALA A 18 -14.07 9.94 31.94
CA ALA A 18 -14.83 10.84 31.08
C ALA A 18 -13.92 11.66 30.16
N ILE A 19 -12.82 12.22 30.68
CA ILE A 19 -11.84 12.98 29.88
C ILE A 19 -11.16 12.07 28.85
N ILE A 20 -10.72 10.87 29.26
CA ILE A 20 -10.11 9.89 28.34
C ILE A 20 -11.10 9.52 27.23
N GLY A 21 -12.37 9.31 27.56
CA GLY A 21 -13.41 8.99 26.57
C GLY A 21 -13.57 10.07 25.50
N ILE A 22 -13.60 11.34 25.90
CA ILE A 22 -13.71 12.48 24.97
C ILE A 22 -12.47 12.57 24.07
N LEU A 23 -11.27 12.44 24.65
CA LEU A 23 -10.02 12.51 23.89
C LEU A 23 -9.90 11.34 22.91
N ALA A 24 -10.25 10.12 23.34
CA ALA A 24 -10.20 8.92 22.50
C ALA A 24 -11.16 9.02 21.31
N ALA A 25 -12.34 9.59 21.49
CA ALA A 25 -13.33 9.77 20.42
C ALA A 25 -12.78 10.58 19.22
N ILE A 26 -11.86 11.50 19.47
CA ILE A 26 -11.23 12.32 18.43
C ILE A 26 -9.92 11.67 17.94
N ALA A 27 -9.13 11.12 18.85
CA ALA A 27 -7.79 10.60 18.53
C ALA A 27 -7.83 9.33 17.68
N ILE A 28 -8.75 8.40 17.97
CA ILE A 28 -8.82 7.11 17.26
C ILE A 28 -9.06 7.27 15.76
N PRO A 29 -10.07 8.02 15.27
CA PRO A 29 -10.30 8.16 13.83
C PRO A 29 -9.14 8.88 13.12
N GLN A 30 -8.50 9.83 13.77
CA GLN A 30 -7.33 10.50 13.20
C GLN A 30 -6.14 9.55 13.06
N TYR A 31 -5.90 8.72 14.05
CA TYR A 31 -4.86 7.69 14.01
C TYR A 31 -5.11 6.68 12.88
N GLN A 32 -6.35 6.21 12.71
CA GLN A 32 -6.72 5.30 11.63
C GLN A 32 -6.49 5.90 10.24
N ASN A 33 -6.83 7.19 10.06
CA ASN A 33 -6.57 7.91 8.82
C ASN A 33 -5.07 8.01 8.53
N TYR A 34 -4.26 8.32 9.55
CA TYR A 34 -2.81 8.38 9.41
C TYR A 34 -2.21 7.03 9.03
N VAL A 35 -2.62 5.95 9.70
CA VAL A 35 -2.17 4.59 9.40
C VAL A 35 -2.53 4.20 7.97
N THR A 36 -3.78 4.46 7.54
CA THR A 36 -4.25 4.17 6.18
C THR A 36 -3.39 4.90 5.14
N LYS A 37 -3.16 6.20 5.32
CA LYS A 37 -2.31 7.00 4.44
C LYS A 37 -0.86 6.47 4.38
N SER A 38 -0.31 6.10 5.52
CA SER A 38 1.03 5.52 5.62
C SER A 38 1.15 4.20 4.83
N GLN A 39 0.14 3.33 4.94
CA GLN A 39 0.09 2.07 4.19
C GLN A 39 0.04 2.30 2.67
N VAL A 40 -0.78 3.26 2.20
CA VAL A 40 -0.82 3.62 0.78
C VAL A 40 0.54 4.12 0.30
N THR A 41 1.15 5.05 1.04
CA THR A 41 2.47 5.60 0.68
C THR A 41 3.55 4.52 0.64
N ARG A 42 3.50 3.59 1.58
CA ARG A 42 4.43 2.45 1.61
C ARG A 42 4.28 1.58 0.38
N VAL A 43 3.08 1.17 0.00
CA VAL A 43 2.84 0.32 -1.18
C VAL A 43 3.20 1.07 -2.47
N VAL A 44 2.89 2.37 -2.58
CA VAL A 44 3.33 3.19 -3.73
C VAL A 44 4.85 3.17 -3.87
N GLY A 45 5.58 3.27 -2.76
CA GLY A 45 7.05 3.20 -2.74
C GLY A 45 7.58 1.80 -3.09
N GLU A 46 7.00 0.75 -2.52
CA GLU A 46 7.36 -0.65 -2.81
C GLU A 46 7.19 -0.97 -4.30
N LEU A 47 6.03 -0.63 -4.89
CA LEU A 47 5.79 -0.79 -6.32
C LEU A 47 6.69 0.13 -7.16
N GLY A 48 6.93 1.34 -6.67
CA GLY A 48 7.80 2.32 -7.34
C GLY A 48 9.24 1.86 -7.49
N SER A 49 9.78 1.09 -6.53
CA SER A 49 11.12 0.54 -6.61
C SER A 49 11.29 -0.50 -7.73
N LEU A 50 10.23 -1.18 -8.12
CA LEU A 50 10.25 -2.18 -9.17
C LEU A 50 10.41 -1.57 -10.57
N ARG A 51 10.11 -0.28 -10.75
CA ARG A 51 10.28 0.41 -12.04
C ARG A 51 11.70 0.33 -12.56
N THR A 52 12.69 0.54 -11.68
CA THR A 52 14.11 0.46 -12.06
C THR A 52 14.46 -0.94 -12.53
N LEU A 53 13.95 -1.99 -11.88
CA LEU A 53 14.18 -3.37 -12.29
C LEU A 53 13.59 -3.66 -13.67
N VAL A 54 12.38 -3.15 -13.92
CA VAL A 54 11.72 -3.27 -15.23
C VAL A 54 12.50 -2.53 -16.31
N ASP A 55 12.88 -1.27 -16.06
CA ASP A 55 13.62 -0.48 -17.05
C ASP A 55 14.98 -1.10 -17.40
N LEU A 56 15.70 -1.64 -16.40
CA LEU A 56 16.95 -2.38 -16.64
C LEU A 56 16.70 -3.62 -17.51
N CYS A 57 15.68 -4.39 -17.21
CA CYS A 57 15.38 -5.58 -17.98
C CYS A 57 14.99 -5.27 -19.42
N LEU A 58 14.14 -4.26 -19.63
CA LEU A 58 13.77 -3.80 -20.98
C LEU A 58 14.97 -3.33 -21.78
N THR A 59 15.96 -2.70 -21.11
CA THR A 59 17.21 -2.25 -21.73
C THR A 59 18.11 -3.41 -22.12
N ASP A 60 18.19 -4.45 -21.28
CA ASP A 60 19.03 -5.62 -21.53
C ASP A 60 18.48 -6.52 -22.66
N GLY A 61 17.20 -6.39 -23.02
CA GLY A 61 16.56 -7.12 -24.11
C GLY A 61 16.50 -8.65 -23.94
N LYS A 62 16.70 -9.12 -22.70
CA LYS A 62 16.67 -10.55 -22.35
C LYS A 62 15.36 -10.88 -21.65
N GLU A 63 15.06 -12.18 -21.56
CA GLU A 63 13.93 -12.66 -20.76
C GLU A 63 14.06 -12.20 -19.30
N CYS A 64 13.07 -11.49 -18.81
CA CYS A 64 13.11 -10.87 -17.48
C CYS A 64 12.63 -11.83 -16.41
N VAL A 65 13.49 -12.16 -15.47
CA VAL A 65 13.13 -12.85 -14.24
C VAL A 65 13.25 -11.86 -13.08
N PHE A 66 12.10 -11.47 -12.52
CA PHE A 66 12.09 -10.54 -11.38
C PHE A 66 11.98 -11.31 -10.07
N ASN A 67 12.96 -11.14 -9.20
CA ASN A 67 12.82 -11.57 -7.80
C ASN A 67 12.16 -10.44 -7.01
N VAL A 68 10.82 -10.46 -6.98
CA VAL A 68 10.01 -9.42 -6.32
C VAL A 68 9.76 -9.82 -4.87
N PRO A 69 10.18 -9.00 -3.90
CA PRO A 69 9.88 -9.29 -2.50
C PRO A 69 8.36 -9.22 -2.23
N GLY A 70 7.86 -10.10 -1.39
CA GLY A 70 6.49 -10.07 -0.93
C GLY A 70 6.23 -8.90 0.01
N SER A 71 4.99 -8.40 0.04
CA SER A 71 4.55 -7.34 0.96
C SER A 71 3.44 -7.83 1.88
N SER A 72 3.52 -7.50 3.17
CA SER A 72 2.49 -7.83 4.16
C SER A 72 1.17 -7.07 3.93
N LEU A 73 1.19 -6.03 3.11
CA LEU A 73 0.02 -5.21 2.81
C LEU A 73 -0.70 -5.64 1.52
N LEU A 74 -0.04 -6.44 0.67
CA LEU A 74 -0.62 -6.92 -0.57
C LEU A 74 -1.39 -8.23 -0.37
N GLY A 75 -2.42 -8.40 -1.16
CA GLY A 75 -3.20 -9.64 -1.28
C GLY A 75 -2.79 -10.47 -2.48
N ALA A 76 -3.50 -11.59 -2.72
CA ALA A 76 -3.28 -12.38 -3.91
C ALA A 76 -3.47 -11.52 -5.16
N ALA A 77 -2.48 -11.53 -6.04
CA ALA A 77 -2.63 -11.01 -7.38
C ALA A 77 -3.69 -11.85 -8.09
N GLY A 78 -4.73 -11.22 -8.63
CA GLY A 78 -5.60 -11.90 -9.59
C GLY A 78 -4.76 -12.33 -10.80
N GLU A 79 -5.08 -13.49 -11.36
CA GLU A 79 -4.43 -14.03 -12.56
C GLU A 79 -4.71 -13.11 -13.77
N GLU A 80 -3.95 -12.04 -13.93
CA GLU A 80 -3.92 -11.26 -15.17
C GLU A 80 -2.47 -10.97 -15.54
N GLY A 81 -2.03 -11.55 -16.65
CA GLY A 81 -0.75 -11.27 -17.30
C GLY A 81 0.39 -12.15 -16.80
N LYS A 82 0.75 -13.14 -17.62
CA LYS A 82 1.93 -13.97 -17.43
C LYS A 82 3.20 -13.17 -17.72
N MET A 83 3.74 -12.53 -16.70
CA MET A 83 5.19 -12.50 -16.60
C MET A 83 5.62 -13.56 -15.60
N PRO A 84 6.70 -14.30 -15.85
CA PRO A 84 7.24 -15.23 -14.88
C PRO A 84 7.77 -14.40 -13.70
N THR A 85 6.91 -14.12 -12.74
CA THR A 85 7.33 -13.68 -11.43
C THR A 85 7.97 -14.88 -10.77
N GLY A 86 9.27 -15.01 -10.94
CA GLY A 86 10.08 -16.02 -10.24
C GLY A 86 10.17 -15.68 -8.76
N GLY A 87 9.04 -15.62 -8.08
CA GLY A 87 8.95 -15.37 -6.66
C GLY A 87 8.07 -16.43 -6.01
N GLU A 88 8.66 -17.37 -5.30
CA GLU A 88 7.92 -18.20 -4.37
C GLU A 88 7.22 -17.32 -3.34
N LYS A 89 6.00 -17.70 -2.94
CA LYS A 89 5.32 -17.12 -1.78
C LYS A 89 6.26 -17.21 -0.58
N VAL A 90 6.79 -16.09 -0.15
CA VAL A 90 7.60 -16.05 1.04
C VAL A 90 6.65 -15.77 2.22
N ASN A 91 6.35 -16.79 3.01
CA ASN A 91 5.62 -16.69 4.28
C ASN A 91 4.28 -15.93 4.19
N ASP A 92 3.35 -16.37 3.35
CA ASP A 92 2.03 -15.75 3.12
C ASP A 92 2.06 -14.28 2.65
N LEU A 93 3.22 -13.75 2.32
CA LEU A 93 3.36 -12.43 1.72
C LEU A 93 3.00 -12.51 0.24
N MET A 94 2.13 -11.60 -0.19
CA MET A 94 1.68 -11.55 -1.57
C MET A 94 2.54 -10.58 -2.39
N GLN A 95 2.72 -10.91 -3.66
CA GLN A 95 3.56 -10.15 -4.57
C GLN A 95 2.72 -9.27 -5.49
N PRO A 96 3.27 -8.13 -5.97
CA PRO A 96 2.65 -7.37 -7.04
C PRO A 96 2.64 -8.15 -8.36
N THR A 97 1.69 -7.84 -9.22
CA THR A 97 1.62 -8.36 -10.59
C THR A 97 2.37 -7.43 -11.53
N LEU A 98 3.26 -7.98 -12.34
CA LEU A 98 3.97 -7.27 -13.40
C LEU A 98 3.49 -7.79 -14.75
N ASP A 99 3.10 -6.90 -15.63
CA ASP A 99 2.63 -7.22 -16.99
C ASP A 99 3.25 -6.24 -17.98
N PHE A 100 4.18 -6.73 -18.82
CA PHE A 100 4.94 -5.91 -19.77
C PHE A 100 5.07 -6.60 -21.11
N THR A 101 5.00 -5.81 -22.18
CA THR A 101 5.26 -6.26 -23.54
C THR A 101 6.68 -5.89 -23.93
N MET A 102 7.57 -6.89 -24.01
CA MET A 102 8.99 -6.67 -24.34
C MET A 102 9.20 -5.90 -25.65
N ALA A 103 8.35 -6.13 -26.64
CA ALA A 103 8.47 -5.50 -27.97
C ALA A 103 8.19 -3.98 -27.94
N THR A 104 7.40 -3.50 -27.00
CA THR A 104 6.98 -2.09 -26.93
C THR A 104 7.47 -1.38 -25.67
N GLY A 105 7.94 -2.12 -24.69
CA GLY A 105 8.28 -1.63 -23.36
C GLY A 105 7.07 -1.17 -22.54
N ALA A 106 5.86 -1.24 -23.09
CA ALA A 106 4.64 -0.84 -22.37
C ALA A 106 4.21 -1.89 -21.34
N GLY A 107 3.67 -1.45 -20.21
CA GLY A 107 3.16 -2.39 -19.22
C GLY A 107 2.73 -1.77 -17.92
N THR A 108 2.45 -2.63 -16.95
CA THR A 108 1.94 -2.21 -15.64
C THR A 108 2.57 -2.99 -14.50
N ILE A 109 2.72 -2.32 -13.36
CA ILE A 109 2.99 -2.92 -12.04
C ILE A 109 1.75 -2.69 -11.19
N LYS A 110 1.06 -3.74 -10.78
CA LYS A 110 -0.17 -3.66 -9.98
C LYS A 110 0.04 -4.26 -8.59
N GLY A 111 -0.40 -3.56 -7.56
CA GLY A 111 -0.47 -4.06 -6.20
C GLY A 111 -1.89 -3.97 -5.66
N LYS A 112 -2.49 -5.12 -5.31
CA LYS A 112 -3.81 -5.20 -4.69
C LYS A 112 -3.64 -5.32 -3.18
N PHE A 113 -4.31 -4.46 -2.41
CA PHE A 113 -4.28 -4.53 -0.95
C PHE A 113 -5.00 -5.79 -0.44
N GLY A 114 -4.35 -6.48 0.49
CA GLY A 114 -4.84 -7.72 1.09
C GLY A 114 -5.36 -7.54 2.51
N VAL A 115 -5.43 -8.67 3.22
CA VAL A 115 -5.97 -8.74 4.59
C VAL A 115 -5.11 -8.04 5.64
N GLY A 116 -3.82 -7.82 5.38
CA GLY A 116 -2.92 -7.09 6.26
C GLY A 116 -3.07 -5.56 6.20
N ALA A 117 -3.83 -5.05 5.23
CA ALA A 117 -4.10 -3.63 5.09
C ALA A 117 -5.32 -3.18 5.91
N SER A 118 -5.40 -1.87 6.16
CA SER A 118 -6.58 -1.26 6.78
C SER A 118 -7.85 -1.61 6.00
N GLY A 119 -8.97 -1.81 6.69
CA GLY A 119 -10.24 -2.24 6.08
C GLY A 119 -10.70 -1.35 4.92
N ASN A 120 -10.41 -0.05 4.97
CA ASN A 120 -10.71 0.93 3.91
C ASN A 120 -9.87 0.71 2.62
N LEU A 121 -8.78 -0.06 2.70
CA LEU A 121 -7.88 -0.34 1.58
C LEU A 121 -8.08 -1.74 1.00
N LYS A 122 -8.74 -2.63 1.73
CA LYS A 122 -8.94 -4.01 1.29
C LYS A 122 -9.52 -4.04 -0.13
N ASP A 123 -8.94 -4.89 -0.98
CA ASP A 123 -9.28 -5.07 -2.40
C ASP A 123 -9.05 -3.84 -3.31
N LYS A 124 -8.55 -2.73 -2.78
CA LYS A 124 -8.13 -1.58 -3.58
C LYS A 124 -6.80 -1.89 -4.28
N THR A 125 -6.57 -1.22 -5.41
CA THR A 125 -5.40 -1.48 -6.25
C THR A 125 -4.64 -0.19 -6.52
N ILE A 126 -3.31 -0.28 -6.48
CA ILE A 126 -2.40 0.76 -6.97
C ILE A 126 -1.76 0.23 -8.25
N THR A 127 -1.69 1.06 -9.28
CA THR A 127 -1.12 0.70 -10.58
C THR A 127 -0.09 1.71 -11.01
N TRP A 128 1.12 1.26 -11.29
CA TRP A 128 2.11 1.98 -12.07
C TRP A 128 2.01 1.55 -13.53
N THR A 129 1.89 2.49 -14.43
CA THR A 129 1.81 2.23 -15.88
C THR A 129 3.01 2.85 -16.56
N ARG A 130 3.71 2.06 -17.37
CA ARG A 130 4.77 2.49 -18.26
C ARG A 130 4.21 2.69 -19.66
N ALA A 131 4.40 3.86 -20.22
CA ALA A 131 4.08 4.11 -21.62
C ALA A 131 5.02 3.32 -22.55
N ALA A 132 4.61 3.09 -23.79
CA ALA A 132 5.48 2.45 -24.77
C ALA A 132 6.75 3.30 -25.02
N ASP A 133 7.82 2.65 -25.46
CA ASP A 133 9.09 3.32 -25.79
C ASP A 133 8.92 4.38 -26.89
N THR A 134 8.04 4.14 -27.87
CA THR A 134 7.63 5.11 -28.89
C THR A 134 6.94 6.35 -28.32
N ALA A 135 6.38 6.27 -27.12
CA ALA A 135 5.78 7.37 -26.36
C ALA A 135 6.68 7.87 -25.21
N GLY A 136 7.98 7.53 -25.25
CA GLY A 136 8.99 8.00 -24.31
C GLY A 136 9.16 7.19 -23.04
N GLY A 137 8.52 6.03 -22.89
CA GLY A 137 8.71 5.11 -21.77
C GLY A 137 8.41 5.70 -20.38
N SER A 138 7.57 6.73 -20.29
CA SER A 138 7.29 7.44 -19.04
C SER A 138 6.43 6.61 -18.10
N TRP A 139 6.62 6.80 -16.79
CA TRP A 139 5.86 6.15 -15.74
C TRP A 139 4.79 7.06 -15.16
N THR A 140 3.60 6.53 -15.00
CA THR A 140 2.48 7.19 -14.30
C THR A 140 1.93 6.29 -13.20
N CYS A 141 1.51 6.88 -12.08
CA CYS A 141 0.90 6.17 -10.97
C CYS A 141 -0.58 6.52 -10.84
N ASP A 142 -1.38 5.50 -10.55
CA ASP A 142 -2.82 5.62 -10.30
C ASP A 142 -3.17 4.82 -9.04
N ALA A 143 -3.73 5.50 -8.04
CA ALA A 143 -4.20 4.87 -6.80
C ALA A 143 -5.63 4.28 -6.94
N GLY A 144 -6.16 4.21 -8.15
CA GLY A 144 -7.44 3.58 -8.44
C GLY A 144 -8.61 4.15 -7.63
N SER A 145 -9.35 3.27 -6.97
CA SER A 145 -10.53 3.62 -6.17
C SER A 145 -10.21 3.94 -4.70
N ILE A 146 -8.95 4.21 -4.36
CA ILE A 146 -8.57 4.69 -3.02
C ILE A 146 -9.11 6.11 -2.84
N ASP A 147 -9.63 6.42 -1.65
CA ASP A 147 -10.10 7.76 -1.32
C ASP A 147 -8.95 8.78 -1.48
N THR A 148 -9.23 9.90 -2.13
CA THR A 148 -8.25 10.96 -2.46
C THR A 148 -7.50 11.48 -1.23
N LYS A 149 -8.13 11.47 -0.05
CA LYS A 149 -7.49 11.88 1.22
C LYS A 149 -6.33 10.97 1.64
N PHE A 150 -6.27 9.73 1.14
CA PHE A 150 -5.21 8.76 1.43
C PHE A 150 -4.19 8.65 0.30
N ALA A 151 -4.53 9.10 -0.91
CA ALA A 151 -3.66 9.05 -2.06
C ALA A 151 -2.54 10.11 -1.95
N PRO A 152 -1.26 9.72 -2.14
CA PRO A 152 -0.16 10.69 -2.18
C PRO A 152 -0.18 11.48 -3.49
N SER A 153 0.38 12.69 -3.48
CA SER A 153 0.42 13.59 -4.66
C SER A 153 1.11 12.96 -5.87
N GLY A 154 2.11 12.11 -5.65
CA GLY A 154 2.82 11.39 -6.72
C GLY A 154 2.06 10.18 -7.29
N CYS A 155 0.94 9.81 -6.70
CA CYS A 155 0.08 8.73 -7.14
C CYS A 155 -1.39 9.09 -6.87
N PRO A 156 -1.99 9.99 -7.67
CA PRO A 156 -3.35 10.44 -7.44
C PRO A 156 -4.35 9.31 -7.63
N ALA A 157 -5.42 9.32 -6.85
CA ALA A 157 -6.58 8.49 -7.11
C ALA A 157 -7.40 9.09 -8.26
N LYS A 158 -7.94 8.24 -9.14
CA LYS A 158 -8.95 8.70 -10.07
C LYS A 158 -10.19 9.09 -9.27
N SER A 159 -10.61 10.35 -9.35
CA SER A 159 -11.92 10.74 -8.84
C SER A 159 -12.95 9.87 -9.54
N GLY A 160 -13.67 9.05 -8.77
CA GLY A 160 -14.69 8.17 -9.31
C GLY A 160 -15.72 8.98 -10.10
N SER A 161 -15.98 8.52 -11.30
CA SER A 161 -17.14 8.92 -12.10
C SER A 161 -18.40 8.41 -11.45
#